data_8bbb7efef60d5f5634585a51d161b4cb
#
_entry.id   8bbb7efef60d5f5634585a51d161b4cb
#
_cell.length_a   1.000
_cell.length_b   1.000
_cell.length_c   1.000
_cell.angle_alpha   90.00
_cell.angle_beta   90.00
_cell.angle_gamma   90.00
#
_symmetry.space_group_name_H-M   'P 1'
#
loop_
_entity.id
_entity.type
_entity.pdbx_description
1 polymer ?
#
loop_
_entity_poly.entity_id
_entity_poly.type
_entity_poly.pdbx_seq_one_letter_code
_entity_poly.pdbx_strand_id
1 'polypeptide(L)'
;MQPEILHIDISISVMRRFVLLIFSIIACTGLSSQTSDSLIVDELRKEGVSFSDNNSVTLLMSGQEKFDDMFEAIRQARSSVHLEYFNFRNDSIASLLFKLLADKVAQGVEVRALFDGFGNDSNNQPLKKEHLDSIRSKGIEIYEFDPIRFPWVNHVFHRDHRKIVVIDGKIAYTGGMNVADYYITGTEQVGEWRDMHCRIEGDEVNTLQAIFLKIWNKVSGQNVHGAKYFRGYHGADYIIGLKPDTCSTAGKKMVGIINREPRTTNGIIRTFYTEAINNAKDSIKLVNPYLTLNGTLKRALRNAVKRGVKVEIMVSEKSDIPLTPDCVFYNVHKLMKHGVDVWIYRNGFHHTKIIMVDGRFCTVGSANLNARSLNFDYEENAVIVDPCTTKELDTMFERDKKHSFKLTEEVWDEWRTPWQKFVGWFAHLLAPFL
;
A
#
# COMPACT_ATOMS: atom_id res chain seq x y z
N MET A 1 27.31 -78.10 -25.25
CA MET A 1 26.45 -77.05 -25.89
C MET A 1 25.56 -76.45 -24.85
N GLN A 2 25.85 -75.27 -24.47
CA GLN A 2 24.99 -74.11 -24.19
C GLN A 2 25.79 -73.06 -23.44
N PRO A 3 26.07 -71.92 -24.06
CA PRO A 3 26.33 -70.66 -23.32
C PRO A 3 25.57 -69.50 -24.00
N GLU A 4 24.25 -69.40 -23.88
CA GLU A 4 23.54 -68.20 -24.43
C GLU A 4 22.51 -67.56 -23.51
N ILE A 5 22.29 -68.10 -22.30
CA ILE A 5 21.23 -67.58 -21.43
C ILE A 5 21.78 -66.45 -20.43
N LEU A 6 23.09 -66.41 -20.25
CA LEU A 6 23.68 -65.50 -19.21
C LEU A 6 23.82 -64.01 -19.64
N HIS A 7 23.77 -63.69 -20.95
CA HIS A 7 23.96 -62.33 -21.45
C HIS A 7 22.68 -61.46 -21.44
N ILE A 8 21.49 -62.09 -21.46
CA ILE A 8 20.22 -61.36 -21.56
C ILE A 8 19.81 -60.77 -20.20
N ASP A 9 20.07 -61.45 -19.09
CA ASP A 9 19.66 -60.96 -17.75
C ASP A 9 20.49 -59.78 -17.25
N ILE A 10 21.74 -59.63 -17.63
CA ILE A 10 22.58 -58.50 -17.28
C ILE A 10 22.14 -57.23 -18.03
N SER A 11 21.72 -57.38 -19.27
CA SER A 11 21.21 -56.28 -20.10
C SER A 11 19.88 -55.72 -19.56
N ILE A 12 18.96 -56.57 -19.13
CA ILE A 12 17.65 -56.19 -18.59
C ILE A 12 17.80 -55.50 -17.22
N SER A 13 18.71 -55.96 -16.36
CA SER A 13 19.00 -55.34 -15.06
C SER A 13 19.62 -53.94 -15.18
N VAL A 14 20.55 -53.77 -16.12
CA VAL A 14 21.17 -52.47 -16.40
C VAL A 14 20.14 -51.50 -17.00
N MET A 15 19.30 -51.95 -17.92
CA MET A 15 18.24 -51.15 -18.53
C MET A 15 17.17 -50.74 -17.49
N ARG A 16 16.77 -51.62 -16.58
CA ARG A 16 15.86 -51.28 -15.45
C ARG A 16 16.48 -50.26 -14.53
N ARG A 17 17.76 -50.33 -14.19
CA ARG A 17 18.43 -49.33 -13.38
C ARG A 17 18.55 -47.97 -14.08
N PHE A 18 18.79 -47.96 -15.40
CA PHE A 18 18.80 -46.73 -16.20
C PHE A 18 17.41 -46.07 -16.30
N VAL A 19 16.35 -46.86 -16.51
CA VAL A 19 14.97 -46.38 -16.53
C VAL A 19 14.55 -45.85 -15.17
N LEU A 20 14.91 -46.49 -14.06
CA LEU A 20 14.66 -45.98 -12.71
C LEU A 20 15.46 -44.71 -12.39
N LEU A 21 16.68 -44.57 -12.92
CA LEU A 21 17.47 -43.36 -12.79
C LEU A 21 16.88 -42.20 -13.58
N ILE A 22 16.39 -42.46 -14.80
CA ILE A 22 15.71 -41.45 -15.63
C ILE A 22 14.38 -41.04 -15.00
N PHE A 23 13.60 -41.97 -14.45
CA PHE A 23 12.37 -41.66 -13.72
C PHE A 23 12.65 -40.87 -12.43
N SER A 24 13.72 -41.13 -11.69
CA SER A 24 14.12 -40.34 -10.52
C SER A 24 14.63 -38.95 -10.91
N ILE A 25 15.31 -38.80 -12.03
CA ILE A 25 15.75 -37.51 -12.56
C ILE A 25 14.53 -36.70 -13.06
N ILE A 26 13.58 -37.32 -13.76
CA ILE A 26 12.35 -36.68 -14.21
C ILE A 26 11.44 -36.28 -13.01
N ALA A 27 11.39 -37.14 -11.96
CA ALA A 27 10.66 -36.81 -10.73
C ALA A 27 11.33 -35.65 -9.94
N CYS A 28 12.65 -35.50 -10.01
CA CYS A 28 13.37 -34.37 -9.42
C CYS A 28 13.29 -33.07 -10.22
N THR A 29 13.01 -33.12 -11.54
CA THR A 29 12.87 -31.92 -12.37
C THR A 29 11.46 -31.34 -12.37
N GLY A 30 10.49 -32.01 -11.74
CA GLY A 30 9.09 -31.58 -11.61
C GLY A 30 8.78 -30.73 -10.38
N LEU A 31 9.72 -30.49 -9.47
CA LEU A 31 9.58 -29.50 -8.42
C LEU A 31 9.92 -28.12 -9.00
N SER A 32 8.96 -27.51 -9.71
CA SER A 32 8.97 -26.08 -9.94
C SER A 32 9.12 -25.41 -8.57
N SER A 33 10.27 -24.84 -8.27
CA SER A 33 10.45 -24.10 -7.02
C SER A 33 9.43 -22.97 -7.04
N GLN A 34 8.48 -23.00 -6.11
CA GLN A 34 7.50 -21.92 -5.97
C GLN A 34 8.23 -20.57 -5.94
N THR A 35 7.73 -19.61 -6.69
CA THR A 35 8.27 -18.24 -6.70
C THR A 35 7.90 -17.53 -5.39
N SER A 36 8.63 -16.49 -5.02
CA SER A 36 8.34 -15.70 -3.81
C SER A 36 6.92 -15.14 -3.83
N ASP A 37 6.49 -14.61 -4.97
CA ASP A 37 5.16 -14.05 -5.17
C ASP A 37 4.06 -15.10 -4.97
N SER A 38 4.20 -16.33 -5.49
CA SER A 38 3.23 -17.39 -5.27
C SER A 38 3.12 -17.79 -3.79
N LEU A 39 4.24 -17.87 -3.07
CA LEU A 39 4.25 -18.19 -1.63
C LEU A 39 3.56 -17.08 -0.83
N ILE A 40 3.84 -15.81 -1.12
CA ILE A 40 3.21 -14.66 -0.45
C ILE A 40 1.70 -14.67 -0.70
N VAL A 41 1.27 -14.87 -1.94
CA VAL A 41 -0.16 -14.93 -2.31
C VAL A 41 -0.87 -16.09 -1.60
N ASP A 42 -0.25 -17.27 -1.54
CA ASP A 42 -0.84 -18.43 -0.89
C ASP A 42 -1.02 -18.20 0.63
N GLU A 43 -0.06 -17.56 1.30
CA GLU A 43 -0.20 -17.21 2.71
C GLU A 43 -1.31 -16.15 2.92
N LEU A 44 -1.40 -15.13 2.06
CA LEU A 44 -2.46 -14.13 2.15
C LEU A 44 -3.86 -14.70 1.88
N ARG A 45 -3.98 -15.67 0.98
CA ARG A 45 -5.24 -16.40 0.74
C ARG A 45 -5.68 -17.20 1.97
N LYS A 46 -4.76 -17.77 2.74
CA LYS A 46 -5.07 -18.45 4.01
C LYS A 46 -5.62 -17.46 5.06
N GLU A 47 -5.16 -16.21 5.02
CA GLU A 47 -5.67 -15.12 5.86
C GLU A 47 -6.98 -14.51 5.33
N GLY A 48 -7.54 -15.03 4.24
CA GLY A 48 -8.82 -14.62 3.67
C GLY A 48 -8.74 -13.49 2.64
N VAL A 49 -7.55 -13.15 2.15
CA VAL A 49 -7.41 -12.17 1.05
C VAL A 49 -7.74 -12.86 -0.28
N SER A 50 -8.72 -12.33 -1.00
CA SER A 50 -8.99 -12.75 -2.37
C SER A 50 -8.06 -12.07 -3.35
N PHE A 51 -7.80 -12.74 -4.47
CA PHE A 51 -7.02 -12.21 -5.59
C PHE A 51 -7.75 -12.53 -6.89
N SER A 52 -7.84 -11.52 -7.76
CA SER A 52 -8.29 -11.65 -9.14
C SER A 52 -7.16 -11.31 -10.11
N ASP A 53 -7.22 -11.83 -11.33
CA ASP A 53 -6.15 -11.74 -12.35
C ASP A 53 -6.56 -10.96 -13.61
N ASN A 54 -7.63 -10.16 -13.53
CA ASN A 54 -8.18 -9.38 -14.63
C ASN A 54 -8.14 -7.87 -14.37
N ASN A 55 -7.10 -7.39 -13.69
CA ASN A 55 -7.01 -5.98 -13.34
C ASN A 55 -5.99 -5.22 -14.20
N SER A 56 -6.25 -3.92 -14.39
CA SER A 56 -5.27 -2.91 -14.74
C SER A 56 -4.91 -2.09 -13.51
N VAL A 57 -3.65 -1.72 -13.39
CA VAL A 57 -3.15 -0.84 -12.31
C VAL A 57 -2.30 0.24 -12.92
N THR A 58 -2.67 1.48 -12.68
CA THR A 58 -1.92 2.67 -13.09
C THR A 58 -1.34 3.35 -11.84
N LEU A 59 -0.03 3.49 -11.79
CA LEU A 59 0.64 4.19 -10.68
C LEU A 59 0.55 5.70 -10.87
N LEU A 60 0.17 6.42 -9.81
CA LEU A 60 0.06 7.87 -9.74
C LEU A 60 1.11 8.35 -8.73
N MET A 61 2.24 8.85 -9.24
CA MET A 61 3.47 9.06 -8.49
C MET A 61 3.61 10.47 -7.92
N SER A 62 2.58 11.31 -8.07
CA SER A 62 2.52 12.66 -7.53
C SER A 62 1.09 13.07 -7.23
N GLY A 63 0.92 14.11 -6.41
CA GLY A 63 -0.39 14.70 -6.16
C GLY A 63 -1.03 15.25 -7.44
N GLN A 64 -0.23 15.87 -8.32
CA GLN A 64 -0.72 16.37 -9.60
C GLN A 64 -1.30 15.24 -10.46
N GLU A 65 -0.54 14.14 -10.68
CA GLU A 65 -1.03 12.99 -11.42
C GLU A 65 -2.31 12.41 -10.82
N LYS A 66 -2.34 12.26 -9.49
CA LYS A 66 -3.50 11.70 -8.77
C LYS A 66 -4.74 12.56 -8.92
N PHE A 67 -4.64 13.87 -8.72
CA PHE A 67 -5.82 14.73 -8.77
C PHE A 67 -6.31 14.95 -10.20
N ASP A 68 -5.42 15.13 -11.17
CA ASP A 68 -5.81 15.28 -12.56
C ASP A 68 -6.54 14.02 -13.07
N ASP A 69 -5.99 12.84 -12.83
CA ASP A 69 -6.57 11.56 -13.22
C ASP A 69 -7.92 11.29 -12.54
N MET A 70 -7.97 11.46 -11.21
CA MET A 70 -9.18 11.23 -10.42
C MET A 70 -10.30 12.23 -10.76
N PHE A 71 -9.97 13.51 -10.97
CA PHE A 71 -10.98 14.52 -11.32
C PHE A 71 -11.56 14.27 -12.71
N GLU A 72 -10.70 13.82 -13.66
CA GLU A 72 -11.21 13.43 -14.98
C GLU A 72 -12.14 12.21 -14.89
N ALA A 73 -11.78 11.21 -14.11
CA ALA A 73 -12.65 10.06 -13.88
C ALA A 73 -13.99 10.47 -13.22
N ILE A 74 -13.97 11.38 -12.25
CA ILE A 74 -15.19 11.91 -11.61
C ILE A 74 -16.05 12.68 -12.63
N ARG A 75 -15.45 13.48 -13.55
CA ARG A 75 -16.22 14.18 -14.59
C ARG A 75 -17.01 13.21 -15.47
N GLN A 76 -16.48 12.02 -15.70
CA GLN A 76 -17.10 10.97 -16.50
C GLN A 76 -18.11 10.11 -15.72
N ALA A 77 -18.18 10.22 -14.41
CA ALA A 77 -19.08 9.45 -13.55
C ALA A 77 -20.56 9.62 -13.97
N ARG A 78 -21.32 8.52 -13.97
CA ARG A 78 -22.73 8.48 -14.42
C ARG A 78 -23.70 7.96 -13.37
N SER A 79 -23.22 7.23 -12.35
CA SER A 79 -24.12 6.63 -11.36
C SER A 79 -23.72 6.89 -9.91
N SER A 80 -22.44 6.74 -9.54
CA SER A 80 -22.02 6.94 -8.16
C SER A 80 -20.56 7.33 -8.03
N VAL A 81 -20.26 8.17 -7.04
CA VAL A 81 -18.91 8.50 -6.59
C VAL A 81 -18.85 8.33 -5.07
N HIS A 82 -18.04 7.40 -4.62
CA HIS A 82 -17.84 7.09 -3.21
C HIS A 82 -16.41 7.45 -2.81
N LEU A 83 -16.26 8.19 -1.71
CA LEU A 83 -14.96 8.68 -1.24
C LEU A 83 -14.80 8.37 0.25
N GLU A 84 -13.67 7.79 0.63
CA GLU A 84 -13.26 7.53 2.01
C GLU A 84 -11.84 8.04 2.17
N TYR A 85 -11.64 8.99 3.09
CA TYR A 85 -10.34 9.59 3.35
C TYR A 85 -10.10 9.78 4.84
N PHE A 86 -8.84 9.78 5.25
CA PHE A 86 -8.47 10.18 6.60
C PHE A 86 -8.80 11.66 6.84
N ASN A 87 -8.52 12.53 5.85
CA ASN A 87 -8.98 13.92 5.89
C ASN A 87 -9.27 14.49 4.49
N PHE A 88 -10.20 15.44 4.46
CA PHE A 88 -10.33 16.46 3.43
C PHE A 88 -9.87 17.77 4.05
N ARG A 89 -8.79 18.35 3.54
CA ARG A 89 -8.35 19.64 4.01
C ARG A 89 -9.20 20.75 3.39
N ASN A 90 -9.54 21.79 4.16
CA ASN A 90 -10.28 22.93 3.64
C ASN A 90 -9.35 23.86 2.85
N ASP A 91 -8.96 23.44 1.65
CA ASP A 91 -8.03 24.11 0.75
C ASP A 91 -8.52 24.13 -0.71
N SER A 92 -7.66 24.54 -1.65
CA SER A 92 -8.05 24.71 -3.05
C SER A 92 -8.44 23.41 -3.72
N ILE A 93 -7.68 22.35 -3.53
CA ILE A 93 -7.96 21.03 -4.13
C ILE A 93 -9.26 20.44 -3.60
N ALA A 94 -9.51 20.52 -2.29
CA ALA A 94 -10.77 20.04 -1.73
C ALA A 94 -11.96 20.89 -2.23
N SER A 95 -11.78 22.21 -2.35
CA SER A 95 -12.81 23.10 -2.90
C SER A 95 -13.15 22.76 -4.35
N LEU A 96 -12.14 22.47 -5.19
CA LEU A 96 -12.33 22.02 -6.57
C LEU A 96 -13.05 20.66 -6.62
N LEU A 97 -12.63 19.71 -5.76
CA LEU A 97 -13.27 18.41 -5.65
C LEU A 97 -14.75 18.55 -5.28
N PHE A 98 -15.09 19.27 -4.20
CA PHE A 98 -16.49 19.41 -3.76
C PHE A 98 -17.34 20.19 -4.76
N LYS A 99 -16.77 21.13 -5.51
CA LYS A 99 -17.48 21.76 -6.63
C LYS A 99 -17.80 20.74 -7.72
N LEU A 100 -16.82 19.95 -8.15
CA LEU A 100 -17.02 18.91 -9.17
C LEU A 100 -18.05 17.86 -8.72
N LEU A 101 -18.00 17.45 -7.45
CA LEU A 101 -18.96 16.50 -6.88
C LEU A 101 -20.38 17.10 -6.86
N ALA A 102 -20.54 18.38 -6.53
CA ALA A 102 -21.84 19.08 -6.60
C ALA A 102 -22.39 19.13 -8.04
N ASP A 103 -21.54 19.40 -9.04
CA ASP A 103 -21.91 19.36 -10.45
C ASP A 103 -22.38 17.94 -10.87
N LYS A 104 -21.79 16.89 -10.32
CA LYS A 104 -22.20 15.49 -10.55
C LYS A 104 -23.52 15.16 -9.87
N VAL A 105 -23.75 15.63 -8.63
CA VAL A 105 -25.05 15.50 -7.95
C VAL A 105 -26.17 16.16 -8.78
N ALA A 106 -25.93 17.36 -9.31
CA ALA A 106 -26.89 18.05 -10.19
C ALA A 106 -27.20 17.26 -11.48
N GLN A 107 -26.31 16.36 -11.91
CA GLN A 107 -26.51 15.43 -13.03
C GLN A 107 -27.16 14.09 -12.62
N GLY A 108 -27.54 13.92 -11.34
CA GLY A 108 -28.18 12.71 -10.82
C GLY A 108 -27.22 11.62 -10.36
N VAL A 109 -25.92 11.92 -10.22
CA VAL A 109 -24.93 10.98 -9.68
C VAL A 109 -25.03 10.92 -8.15
N GLU A 110 -25.08 9.73 -7.57
CA GLU A 110 -25.05 9.53 -6.11
C GLU A 110 -23.64 9.80 -5.58
N VAL A 111 -23.48 10.77 -4.68
CA VAL A 111 -22.18 11.13 -4.10
C VAL A 111 -22.17 10.91 -2.60
N ARG A 112 -21.27 10.04 -2.13
CA ARG A 112 -21.08 9.71 -0.71
C ARG A 112 -19.63 9.91 -0.31
N ALA A 113 -19.38 10.63 0.78
CA ALA A 113 -18.04 10.90 1.29
C ALA A 113 -17.94 10.58 2.79
N LEU A 114 -16.86 9.91 3.18
CA LEU A 114 -16.47 9.67 4.57
C LEU A 114 -15.13 10.31 4.87
N PHE A 115 -14.96 10.86 6.05
CA PHE A 115 -13.67 11.30 6.57
C PHE A 115 -13.54 10.96 8.05
N ASP A 116 -12.31 10.79 8.52
CA ASP A 116 -12.02 10.48 9.92
C ASP A 116 -12.07 11.73 10.78
N GLY A 117 -12.76 11.68 11.93
CA GLY A 117 -12.91 12.81 12.84
C GLY A 117 -11.57 13.29 13.40
N PHE A 118 -10.69 12.40 13.83
CA PHE A 118 -9.36 12.79 14.31
C PHE A 118 -8.49 13.30 13.15
N GLY A 119 -8.56 12.67 11.98
CA GLY A 119 -7.86 13.12 10.80
C GLY A 119 -8.26 14.54 10.38
N ASN A 120 -9.55 14.88 10.51
CA ASN A 120 -10.04 16.21 10.28
C ASN A 120 -9.53 17.20 11.35
N ASP A 121 -9.71 16.89 12.63
CA ASP A 121 -9.42 17.82 13.72
C ASP A 121 -7.92 18.04 13.94
N SER A 122 -7.09 17.08 13.57
CA SER A 122 -5.64 17.16 13.70
C SER A 122 -4.95 17.97 12.60
N ASN A 123 -5.64 18.28 11.50
CA ASN A 123 -5.05 19.10 10.44
C ASN A 123 -5.27 20.61 10.69
N ASN A 124 -4.39 21.44 10.12
CA ASN A 124 -4.41 22.91 10.35
C ASN A 124 -5.47 23.66 9.54
N GLN A 125 -6.23 22.99 8.66
CA GLN A 125 -7.35 23.53 7.89
C GLN A 125 -8.51 22.51 7.88
N PRO A 126 -9.17 22.25 9.02
CA PRO A 126 -10.23 21.26 9.11
C PRO A 126 -11.51 21.73 8.42
N LEU A 127 -12.29 20.78 7.94
CA LEU A 127 -13.69 21.03 7.58
C LEU A 127 -14.49 21.30 8.86
N LYS A 128 -14.94 22.53 9.03
CA LYS A 128 -15.80 22.94 10.13
C LYS A 128 -17.26 22.71 9.79
N LYS A 129 -18.13 22.89 10.79
CA LYS A 129 -19.58 22.70 10.63
C LYS A 129 -20.17 23.48 9.45
N GLU A 130 -19.80 24.76 9.30
CA GLU A 130 -20.27 25.62 8.19
C GLU A 130 -19.86 25.07 6.81
N HIS A 131 -18.65 24.52 6.69
CA HIS A 131 -18.18 23.88 5.44
C HIS A 131 -18.99 22.61 5.14
N LEU A 132 -19.20 21.76 6.14
CA LEU A 132 -19.99 20.53 6.01
C LEU A 132 -21.46 20.83 5.66
N ASP A 133 -22.06 21.84 6.29
CA ASP A 133 -23.42 22.25 5.99
C ASP A 133 -23.54 22.79 4.54
N SER A 134 -22.54 23.55 4.07
CA SER A 134 -22.44 23.99 2.68
C SER A 134 -22.29 22.84 1.69
N ILE A 135 -21.48 21.82 2.00
CA ILE A 135 -21.30 20.63 1.16
C ILE A 135 -22.62 19.83 1.10
N ARG A 136 -23.27 19.61 2.23
CA ARG A 136 -24.56 18.89 2.31
C ARG A 136 -25.68 19.62 1.59
N SER A 137 -25.73 20.94 1.63
CA SER A 137 -26.75 21.73 0.92
C SER A 137 -26.70 21.57 -0.59
N LYS A 138 -25.58 21.08 -1.15
CA LYS A 138 -25.40 20.74 -2.56
C LYS A 138 -25.80 19.31 -2.90
N GLY A 139 -26.37 18.56 -1.94
CA GLY A 139 -26.82 17.18 -2.11
C GLY A 139 -25.72 16.12 -1.98
N ILE A 140 -24.52 16.50 -1.51
CA ILE A 140 -23.46 15.54 -1.22
C ILE A 140 -23.71 14.95 0.16
N GLU A 141 -23.83 13.62 0.24
CA GLU A 141 -23.87 12.92 1.52
C GLU A 141 -22.45 12.83 2.10
N ILE A 142 -22.15 13.54 3.19
CA ILE A 142 -20.86 13.52 3.85
C ILE A 142 -21.02 13.26 5.34
N TYR A 143 -20.27 12.24 5.84
CA TYR A 143 -20.29 11.83 7.23
C TYR A 143 -18.87 11.78 7.82
N GLU A 144 -18.81 11.97 9.13
CA GLU A 144 -17.59 11.92 9.93
C GLU A 144 -17.50 10.57 10.65
N PHE A 145 -16.40 9.85 10.44
CA PHE A 145 -16.12 8.61 11.13
C PHE A 145 -15.60 8.90 12.53
N ASP A 146 -16.29 8.39 13.54
CA ASP A 146 -15.92 8.35 14.95
C ASP A 146 -15.35 9.68 15.49
N PRO A 147 -16.14 10.79 15.48
CA PRO A 147 -15.70 12.08 15.96
C PRO A 147 -15.27 12.02 17.43
N ILE A 148 -14.16 12.68 17.77
CA ILE A 148 -13.69 12.75 19.14
C ILE A 148 -14.56 13.74 19.91
N ARG A 149 -15.27 13.26 20.93
CA ARG A 149 -16.11 14.09 21.80
C ARG A 149 -15.72 13.89 23.25
N PHE A 150 -15.41 15.00 23.93
CA PHE A 150 -15.18 14.95 25.38
C PHE A 150 -16.40 14.35 26.11
N PRO A 151 -16.20 13.44 27.09
CA PRO A 151 -14.94 12.97 27.68
C PRO A 151 -14.35 11.69 27.04
N TRP A 152 -14.79 11.26 25.86
CA TRP A 152 -14.46 9.98 25.24
C TRP A 152 -13.12 9.99 24.50
N VAL A 153 -12.03 10.33 25.23
CA VAL A 153 -10.66 10.36 24.69
C VAL A 153 -10.14 8.99 24.21
N ASN A 154 -10.81 7.90 24.57
CA ASN A 154 -10.52 6.54 24.09
C ASN A 154 -10.75 6.37 22.58
N HIS A 155 -11.49 7.26 21.95
CA HIS A 155 -11.72 7.28 20.49
C HIS A 155 -10.52 7.78 19.67
N VAL A 156 -9.39 8.11 20.31
CA VAL A 156 -8.11 8.43 19.63
C VAL A 156 -7.52 7.22 18.87
N PHE A 157 -7.86 5.99 19.32
CA PHE A 157 -7.45 4.75 18.67
C PHE A 157 -8.51 4.27 17.66
N HIS A 158 -8.10 3.40 16.74
CA HIS A 158 -8.96 2.81 15.70
C HIS A 158 -9.47 3.81 14.66
N ARG A 159 -8.58 4.69 14.21
CA ARG A 159 -8.87 5.71 13.21
C ARG A 159 -8.99 5.09 11.82
N ASP A 160 -9.81 5.69 10.97
CA ASP A 160 -9.93 5.29 9.58
C ASP A 160 -8.86 5.98 8.72
N HIS A 161 -7.76 5.27 8.53
CA HIS A 161 -6.62 5.81 7.77
C HIS A 161 -6.63 5.38 6.30
N ARG A 162 -7.69 4.74 5.81
CA ARG A 162 -7.85 4.35 4.41
C ARG A 162 -8.09 5.55 3.50
N LYS A 163 -7.76 5.37 2.22
CA LYS A 163 -8.01 6.34 1.16
C LYS A 163 -8.56 5.59 -0.03
N ILE A 164 -9.89 5.56 -0.14
CA ILE A 164 -10.61 4.81 -1.16
C ILE A 164 -11.50 5.78 -1.94
N VAL A 165 -11.42 5.73 -3.26
CA VAL A 165 -12.42 6.32 -4.14
C VAL A 165 -12.94 5.25 -5.08
N VAL A 166 -14.25 5.11 -5.21
CA VAL A 166 -14.87 4.21 -6.20
C VAL A 166 -15.83 5.00 -7.06
N ILE A 167 -15.68 4.89 -8.36
CA ILE A 167 -16.47 5.61 -9.35
C ILE A 167 -17.25 4.59 -10.19
N ASP A 168 -18.58 4.71 -10.18
CA ASP A 168 -19.54 3.87 -10.92
C ASP A 168 -19.38 2.34 -10.67
N GLY A 169 -18.65 1.93 -9.61
CA GLY A 169 -18.29 0.53 -9.37
C GLY A 169 -17.37 -0.06 -10.43
N LYS A 170 -16.65 0.76 -11.20
CA LYS A 170 -15.79 0.37 -12.32
C LYS A 170 -14.34 0.72 -12.12
N ILE A 171 -14.07 1.80 -11.37
CA ILE A 171 -12.74 2.31 -11.10
C ILE A 171 -12.59 2.54 -9.62
N ALA A 172 -11.44 2.22 -9.10
CA ALA A 172 -11.07 2.59 -7.76
C ALA A 172 -9.70 3.27 -7.71
N TYR A 173 -9.54 4.14 -6.72
CA TYR A 173 -8.27 4.75 -6.35
C TYR A 173 -7.95 4.38 -4.91
N THR A 174 -6.69 4.03 -4.65
CA THR A 174 -6.18 3.78 -3.30
C THR A 174 -4.70 4.12 -3.19
N GLY A 175 -4.21 4.37 -1.97
CA GLY A 175 -2.80 4.71 -1.72
C GLY A 175 -2.59 5.59 -0.49
N GLY A 176 -1.49 6.34 -0.46
CA GLY A 176 -1.09 7.16 0.71
C GLY A 176 -1.70 8.54 0.79
N MET A 177 -2.16 9.12 -0.34
CA MET A 177 -2.53 10.53 -0.43
C MET A 177 -3.95 10.84 0.06
N ASN A 178 -4.10 11.82 0.94
CA ASN A 178 -5.38 12.44 1.27
C ASN A 178 -5.79 13.47 0.20
N VAL A 179 -6.77 14.33 0.50
CA VAL A 179 -7.18 15.45 -0.34
C VAL A 179 -6.65 16.74 0.28
N ALA A 180 -5.52 17.22 -0.27
CA ALA A 180 -4.87 18.44 0.21
C ALA A 180 -3.90 19.02 -0.84
N ASP A 181 -3.79 20.35 -0.85
CA ASP A 181 -2.91 21.12 -1.76
C ASP A 181 -1.43 20.69 -1.62
N TYR A 182 -0.98 20.35 -0.42
CA TYR A 182 0.43 20.06 -0.16
C TYR A 182 0.97 18.82 -0.91
N TYR A 183 0.12 17.93 -1.40
CA TYR A 183 0.55 16.84 -2.29
C TYR A 183 1.03 17.35 -3.66
N ILE A 184 0.64 18.59 -4.04
CA ILE A 184 1.07 19.27 -5.27
C ILE A 184 2.15 20.29 -4.97
N THR A 185 1.91 21.14 -3.96
CA THR A 185 2.74 22.33 -3.68
C THR A 185 3.85 22.09 -2.66
N GLY A 186 3.79 20.97 -1.91
CA GLY A 186 4.61 20.77 -0.73
C GLY A 186 4.20 21.67 0.44
N THR A 187 5.07 21.79 1.45
CA THR A 187 4.92 22.69 2.61
C THR A 187 6.23 23.40 2.90
N GLU A 188 6.16 24.55 3.58
CA GLU A 188 7.36 25.28 4.02
C GLU A 188 8.23 24.41 4.95
N GLN A 189 7.61 23.60 5.80
CA GLN A 189 8.31 22.76 6.78
C GLN A 189 9.16 21.66 6.13
N VAL A 190 8.61 20.96 5.14
CA VAL A 190 9.26 19.76 4.57
C VAL A 190 9.69 19.92 3.12
N GLY A 191 9.24 20.94 2.42
CA GLY A 191 9.45 21.13 0.99
C GLY A 191 8.48 20.28 0.17
N GLU A 192 8.95 19.63 -0.90
CA GLU A 192 8.16 18.73 -1.72
C GLU A 192 7.55 17.60 -0.88
N TRP A 193 6.25 17.32 -1.12
CA TRP A 193 5.55 16.20 -0.48
C TRP A 193 5.33 15.09 -1.50
N ARG A 194 6.10 14.04 -1.36
CA ARG A 194 6.11 12.91 -2.29
C ARG A 194 5.32 11.75 -1.71
N ASP A 195 4.32 11.28 -2.43
CA ASP A 195 3.52 10.12 -2.03
C ASP A 195 3.06 9.32 -3.25
N MET A 196 2.44 8.18 -3.05
CA MET A 196 1.99 7.24 -4.06
C MET A 196 0.51 6.94 -3.95
N HIS A 197 -0.14 6.87 -5.11
CA HIS A 197 -1.50 6.36 -5.27
C HIS A 197 -1.55 5.41 -6.47
N CYS A 198 -2.59 4.62 -6.58
CA CYS A 198 -2.87 3.87 -7.80
C CYS A 198 -4.35 3.94 -8.16
N ARG A 199 -4.61 3.87 -9.46
CA ARG A 199 -5.93 3.59 -10.03
C ARG A 199 -6.00 2.11 -10.38
N ILE A 200 -7.10 1.47 -10.01
CA ILE A 200 -7.40 0.06 -10.27
C ILE A 200 -8.67 -0.02 -11.10
N GLU A 201 -8.63 -0.84 -12.14
CA GLU A 201 -9.76 -1.21 -12.98
C GLU A 201 -9.78 -2.73 -13.05
N GLY A 202 -10.94 -3.37 -12.86
CA GLY A 202 -11.07 -4.82 -12.79
C GLY A 202 -11.86 -5.29 -11.57
N ASP A 203 -11.78 -6.58 -11.25
CA ASP A 203 -12.63 -7.17 -10.21
C ASP A 203 -12.30 -6.69 -8.80
N GLU A 204 -11.06 -6.26 -8.53
CA GLU A 204 -10.70 -5.74 -7.19
C GLU A 204 -11.33 -4.36 -6.87
N VAL A 205 -11.91 -3.69 -7.85
CA VAL A 205 -12.80 -2.53 -7.59
C VAL A 205 -13.97 -2.93 -6.71
N ASN A 206 -14.51 -4.14 -6.89
CA ASN A 206 -15.62 -4.67 -6.07
C ASN A 206 -15.20 -4.86 -4.60
N THR A 207 -13.95 -5.28 -4.35
CA THR A 207 -13.43 -5.42 -2.99
C THR A 207 -13.34 -4.05 -2.30
N LEU A 208 -12.79 -3.02 -2.96
CA LEU A 208 -12.74 -1.66 -2.43
C LEU A 208 -14.14 -1.06 -2.24
N GLN A 209 -15.06 -1.33 -3.16
CA GLN A 209 -16.46 -0.91 -3.04
C GLN A 209 -17.16 -1.56 -1.82
N ALA A 210 -16.93 -2.85 -1.59
CA ALA A 210 -17.49 -3.55 -0.43
C ALA A 210 -16.94 -3.00 0.90
N ILE A 211 -15.63 -2.68 0.95
CA ILE A 211 -15.00 -2.03 2.10
C ILE A 211 -15.68 -0.69 2.38
N PHE A 212 -15.80 0.18 1.36
CA PHE A 212 -16.47 1.47 1.51
C PHE A 212 -17.92 1.32 1.99
N LEU A 213 -18.73 0.49 1.35
CA LEU A 213 -20.15 0.35 1.71
C LEU A 213 -20.33 -0.21 3.14
N LYS A 214 -19.46 -1.09 3.59
CA LYS A 214 -19.49 -1.62 4.96
C LYS A 214 -19.30 -0.50 6.00
N ILE A 215 -18.29 0.35 5.81
CA ILE A 215 -18.01 1.44 6.75
C ILE A 215 -19.03 2.57 6.62
N TRP A 216 -19.46 2.89 5.39
CA TRP A 216 -20.54 3.84 5.13
C TRP A 216 -21.81 3.50 5.89
N ASN A 217 -22.31 2.27 5.74
CA ASN A 217 -23.54 1.82 6.39
C ASN A 217 -23.41 1.85 7.92
N LYS A 218 -22.24 1.50 8.45
CA LYS A 218 -21.95 1.58 9.89
C LYS A 218 -22.01 3.02 10.41
N VAL A 219 -21.48 3.99 9.66
CA VAL A 219 -21.34 5.38 10.12
C VAL A 219 -22.62 6.18 9.87
N SER A 220 -23.24 6.02 8.72
CA SER A 220 -24.45 6.76 8.32
C SER A 220 -25.74 6.19 8.92
N GLY A 221 -25.74 4.92 9.34
CA GLY A 221 -26.94 4.19 9.74
C GLY A 221 -27.83 3.79 8.55
N GLN A 222 -27.39 4.02 7.33
CA GLN A 222 -28.10 3.63 6.11
C GLN A 222 -27.88 2.13 5.82
N ASN A 223 -28.61 1.60 4.83
CA ASN A 223 -28.43 0.26 4.29
C ASN A 223 -28.25 0.34 2.76
N VAL A 224 -27.11 0.94 2.33
CA VAL A 224 -26.77 1.09 0.93
C VAL A 224 -26.20 -0.22 0.40
N HIS A 225 -26.88 -0.81 -0.59
CA HIS A 225 -26.50 -2.10 -1.18
C HIS A 225 -27.05 -2.25 -2.60
N GLY A 226 -26.65 -3.30 -3.30
CA GLY A 226 -27.22 -3.70 -4.59
C GLY A 226 -26.20 -3.74 -5.73
N ALA A 227 -26.52 -4.53 -6.75
CA ALA A 227 -25.65 -4.80 -7.89
C ALA A 227 -25.22 -3.55 -8.68
N LYS A 228 -25.98 -2.44 -8.57
CA LYS A 228 -25.64 -1.18 -9.25
C LYS A 228 -24.28 -0.59 -8.83
N TYR A 229 -23.75 -0.98 -7.67
CA TYR A 229 -22.46 -0.53 -7.15
C TYR A 229 -21.31 -1.49 -7.48
N PHE A 230 -21.61 -2.68 -7.99
CA PHE A 230 -20.66 -3.75 -8.27
C PHE A 230 -20.74 -4.12 -9.75
N ARG A 231 -20.31 -3.21 -10.62
CA ARG A 231 -20.49 -3.39 -12.07
C ARG A 231 -19.41 -4.21 -12.74
N GLY A 232 -18.28 -4.42 -12.08
CA GLY A 232 -17.16 -5.14 -12.64
C GLY A 232 -16.56 -4.49 -13.90
N TYR A 233 -15.50 -5.04 -14.41
CA TYR A 233 -14.88 -4.61 -15.67
C TYR A 233 -15.61 -5.23 -16.85
N HIS A 234 -16.32 -4.44 -17.63
CA HIS A 234 -16.98 -4.86 -18.88
C HIS A 234 -16.46 -4.05 -20.08
N GLY A 235 -15.24 -4.37 -20.52
CA GLY A 235 -14.77 -3.99 -21.85
C GLY A 235 -14.57 -2.49 -22.13
N ALA A 236 -14.29 -2.17 -23.37
CA ALA A 236 -13.70 -0.95 -23.91
C ALA A 236 -14.56 0.34 -23.86
N ASP A 237 -15.74 0.32 -23.29
CA ASP A 237 -16.70 1.45 -23.40
C ASP A 237 -16.49 2.58 -22.40
N TYR A 238 -15.36 2.57 -21.72
CA TYR A 238 -15.17 3.48 -20.62
C TYR A 238 -13.72 4.00 -20.59
N ILE A 239 -13.51 5.17 -21.08
CA ILE A 239 -12.22 5.89 -20.96
C ILE A 239 -12.22 6.63 -19.65
N ILE A 240 -11.18 6.41 -18.87
CA ILE A 240 -11.32 6.76 -17.49
C ILE A 240 -10.10 7.39 -16.98
N GLY A 241 -9.28 7.77 -17.04
CA GLY A 241 -8.14 8.47 -16.48
C GLY A 241 -7.28 9.05 -17.58
N LEU A 242 -6.45 9.98 -17.19
CA LEU A 242 -5.55 10.63 -18.13
C LEU A 242 -4.32 9.77 -18.42
N LYS A 243 -3.90 8.95 -17.44
CA LYS A 243 -2.72 8.12 -17.54
C LYS A 243 -3.10 6.67 -17.88
N PRO A 244 -2.70 6.14 -19.04
CA PRO A 244 -2.97 4.74 -19.37
C PRO A 244 -2.07 3.79 -18.56
N ASP A 245 -2.55 2.57 -18.33
CA ASP A 245 -1.69 1.45 -17.93
C ASP A 245 -0.92 0.99 -19.20
N THR A 246 0.35 1.32 -19.24
CA THR A 246 1.23 1.03 -20.39
C THR A 246 1.90 -0.33 -20.34
N CYS A 247 1.67 -1.10 -19.29
CA CYS A 247 2.18 -2.46 -19.17
C CYS A 247 1.54 -3.41 -20.19
N SER A 248 2.32 -4.32 -20.75
CA SER A 248 1.80 -5.39 -21.62
C SER A 248 0.85 -6.35 -20.88
N THR A 249 0.81 -6.27 -19.57
CA THR A 249 -0.06 -7.01 -18.64
C THR A 249 -1.31 -6.25 -18.24
N ALA A 250 -1.59 -5.07 -18.82
CA ALA A 250 -2.81 -4.31 -18.57
C ALA A 250 -4.07 -5.18 -18.77
N GLY A 251 -5.00 -5.15 -17.82
CA GLY A 251 -6.19 -6.01 -17.79
C GLY A 251 -5.94 -7.48 -17.45
N LYS A 252 -4.70 -7.85 -17.05
CA LYS A 252 -4.32 -9.23 -16.70
C LYS A 252 -3.43 -9.27 -15.46
N LYS A 253 -3.41 -8.19 -14.67
CA LYS A 253 -2.61 -8.15 -13.44
C LYS A 253 -3.34 -8.87 -12.32
N MET A 254 -2.61 -9.69 -11.56
CA MET A 254 -3.14 -10.27 -10.33
C MET A 254 -3.06 -9.21 -9.23
N VAL A 255 -4.21 -8.89 -8.66
CA VAL A 255 -4.35 -7.91 -7.57
C VAL A 255 -5.15 -8.52 -6.43
N GLY A 256 -4.84 -8.15 -5.20
CA GLY A 256 -5.63 -8.44 -4.01
C GLY A 256 -5.62 -7.24 -3.08
N ILE A 257 -6.69 -7.04 -2.33
CA ILE A 257 -6.79 -5.94 -1.37
C ILE A 257 -6.68 -6.47 0.05
N ILE A 258 -5.63 -6.05 0.74
CA ILE A 258 -5.51 -6.27 2.18
C ILE A 258 -6.33 -5.18 2.88
N ASN A 259 -7.32 -5.59 3.66
CA ASN A 259 -8.13 -4.69 4.47
C ASN A 259 -7.95 -5.01 5.96
N ARG A 260 -7.34 -4.08 6.68
CA ARG A 260 -7.21 -4.18 8.14
C ARG A 260 -8.39 -3.49 8.83
N GLU A 261 -9.07 -4.26 9.65
CA GLU A 261 -10.09 -3.77 10.58
C GLU A 261 -9.72 -4.18 12.01
N PRO A 262 -9.73 -3.26 12.97
CA PRO A 262 -9.19 -3.49 14.32
C PRO A 262 -9.75 -4.71 15.07
N ARG A 263 -10.97 -5.16 14.76
CA ARG A 263 -11.62 -6.26 15.47
C ARG A 263 -11.69 -7.58 14.69
N THR A 264 -11.59 -7.53 13.36
CA THR A 264 -11.84 -8.69 12.49
C THR A 264 -10.57 -9.19 11.81
N THR A 265 -9.73 -8.28 11.32
CA THR A 265 -8.48 -8.60 10.59
C THR A 265 -7.28 -7.89 11.20
N ASN A 266 -7.21 -7.81 12.51
CA ASN A 266 -6.27 -6.95 13.26
C ASN A 266 -4.78 -7.26 13.01
N GLY A 267 -4.44 -8.49 12.62
CA GLY A 267 -3.06 -8.91 12.35
C GLY A 267 -2.62 -8.86 10.90
N ILE A 268 -3.54 -8.63 9.95
CA ILE A 268 -3.31 -8.89 8.52
C ILE A 268 -2.15 -8.09 7.92
N ILE A 269 -2.01 -6.80 8.24
CA ILE A 269 -0.89 -5.97 7.74
C ILE A 269 0.45 -6.51 8.24
N ARG A 270 0.54 -6.89 9.52
CA ARG A 270 1.76 -7.46 10.09
C ARG A 270 2.10 -8.81 9.46
N THR A 271 1.11 -9.71 9.32
CA THR A 271 1.26 -11.00 8.63
C THR A 271 1.75 -10.76 7.21
N PHE A 272 1.10 -9.89 6.46
CA PHE A 272 1.49 -9.54 5.10
C PHE A 272 2.97 -9.14 4.99
N TYR A 273 3.41 -8.11 5.72
CA TYR A 273 4.81 -7.68 5.65
C TYR A 273 5.78 -8.77 6.12
N THR A 274 5.40 -9.57 7.12
CA THR A 274 6.23 -10.68 7.61
C THR A 274 6.41 -11.73 6.52
N GLU A 275 5.34 -12.14 5.85
CA GLU A 275 5.39 -13.15 4.79
C GLU A 275 6.07 -12.62 3.52
N ALA A 276 5.83 -11.36 3.13
CA ALA A 276 6.55 -10.72 2.05
C ALA A 276 8.09 -10.74 2.27
N ILE A 277 8.53 -10.43 3.48
CA ILE A 277 9.96 -10.43 3.84
C ILE A 277 10.51 -11.85 3.98
N ASN A 278 9.78 -12.78 4.60
CA ASN A 278 10.23 -14.14 4.83
C ASN A 278 10.38 -14.96 3.54
N ASN A 279 9.49 -14.73 2.57
CA ASN A 279 9.48 -15.47 1.31
C ASN A 279 10.34 -14.83 0.21
N ALA A 280 10.89 -13.63 0.43
CA ALA A 280 11.83 -12.99 -0.49
C ALA A 280 13.08 -13.86 -0.69
N LYS A 281 13.53 -14.00 -1.95
CA LYS A 281 14.69 -14.81 -2.38
C LYS A 281 15.85 -13.96 -2.85
N ASP A 282 15.58 -12.86 -3.56
CA ASP A 282 16.60 -12.05 -4.22
C ASP A 282 16.71 -10.64 -3.64
N SER A 283 15.58 -9.94 -3.53
CA SER A 283 15.61 -8.53 -3.15
C SER A 283 14.34 -8.05 -2.44
N ILE A 284 14.52 -7.09 -1.53
CA ILE A 284 13.46 -6.32 -0.90
C ILE A 284 13.83 -4.85 -1.02
N LYS A 285 12.93 -4.02 -1.57
CA LYS A 285 12.99 -2.56 -1.51
C LYS A 285 11.78 -2.02 -0.78
N LEU A 286 11.99 -1.16 0.19
CA LEU A 286 10.94 -0.63 1.05
C LEU A 286 11.06 0.88 1.18
N VAL A 287 9.95 1.60 1.02
CA VAL A 287 9.84 3.02 1.33
C VAL A 287 8.71 3.21 2.35
N ASN A 288 9.00 3.87 3.46
CA ASN A 288 7.98 4.18 4.46
C ASN A 288 8.40 5.38 5.31
N PRO A 289 7.50 6.39 5.52
CA PRO A 289 7.85 7.61 6.26
C PRO A 289 8.04 7.36 7.76
N TYR A 290 7.23 6.47 8.35
CA TYR A 290 7.16 6.25 9.81
C TYR A 290 7.60 4.83 10.16
N LEU A 291 8.86 4.53 9.83
CA LEU A 291 9.44 3.20 10.01
C LEU A 291 9.83 2.94 11.48
N THR A 292 8.85 2.67 12.32
CA THR A 292 9.07 2.31 13.73
C THR A 292 8.76 0.84 13.99
N LEU A 293 9.46 -0.03 13.28
CA LEU A 293 9.24 -1.47 13.20
C LEU A 293 9.17 -2.16 14.56
N ASN A 294 8.23 -3.08 14.69
CA ASN A 294 8.19 -4.02 15.82
C ASN A 294 9.29 -5.09 15.73
N GLY A 295 9.47 -5.86 16.82
CA GLY A 295 10.52 -6.88 16.91
C GLY A 295 10.41 -7.99 15.87
N THR A 296 9.19 -8.34 15.43
CA THR A 296 8.95 -9.39 14.43
C THR A 296 9.47 -8.96 13.06
N LEU A 297 9.11 -7.76 12.58
CA LEU A 297 9.56 -7.23 11.29
C LEU A 297 11.05 -6.95 11.27
N LYS A 298 11.63 -6.42 12.37
CA LYS A 298 13.10 -6.26 12.50
C LYS A 298 13.83 -7.61 12.39
N ARG A 299 13.27 -8.66 12.99
CA ARG A 299 13.85 -10.01 12.93
C ARG A 299 13.73 -10.58 11.51
N ALA A 300 12.58 -10.42 10.86
CA ALA A 300 12.34 -10.87 9.49
C ALA A 300 13.34 -10.24 8.51
N LEU A 301 13.54 -8.91 8.55
CA LEU A 301 14.51 -8.20 7.71
C LEU A 301 15.96 -8.69 7.95
N ARG A 302 16.38 -8.84 9.21
CA ARG A 302 17.71 -9.38 9.52
C ARG A 302 17.90 -10.81 9.02
N ASN A 303 16.85 -11.63 9.09
CA ASN A 303 16.89 -13.00 8.58
C ASN A 303 16.92 -13.03 7.05
N ALA A 304 16.24 -12.10 6.37
CA ALA A 304 16.33 -11.96 4.92
C ALA A 304 17.77 -11.66 4.48
N VAL A 305 18.44 -10.69 5.12
CA VAL A 305 19.87 -10.40 4.86
C VAL A 305 20.75 -11.65 5.11
N LYS A 306 20.52 -12.39 6.20
CA LYS A 306 21.28 -13.64 6.48
C LYS A 306 21.06 -14.73 5.42
N ARG A 307 19.92 -14.74 4.74
CA ARG A 307 19.65 -15.64 3.60
C ARG A 307 20.31 -15.18 2.30
N GLY A 308 20.95 -14.00 2.29
CA GLY A 308 21.57 -13.42 1.11
C GLY A 308 20.65 -12.49 0.30
N VAL A 309 19.42 -12.22 0.80
CA VAL A 309 18.49 -11.28 0.17
C VAL A 309 19.04 -9.85 0.28
N LYS A 310 19.09 -9.13 -0.84
CA LYS A 310 19.44 -7.72 -0.84
C LYS A 310 18.29 -6.88 -0.29
N VAL A 311 18.50 -6.24 0.86
CA VAL A 311 17.47 -5.42 1.51
C VAL A 311 17.86 -3.95 1.42
N GLU A 312 17.05 -3.14 0.76
CA GLU A 312 17.20 -1.69 0.64
C GLU A 312 15.98 -0.98 1.26
N ILE A 313 16.24 -0.02 2.13
CA ILE A 313 15.19 0.78 2.80
C ILE A 313 15.45 2.25 2.52
N MET A 314 14.41 2.98 2.10
CA MET A 314 14.45 4.43 1.97
C MET A 314 13.53 5.07 2.99
N VAL A 315 14.04 6.05 3.72
CA VAL A 315 13.29 6.89 4.66
C VAL A 315 13.59 8.35 4.38
N SER A 316 12.70 9.24 4.81
CA SER A 316 12.85 10.68 4.60
C SER A 316 13.69 11.33 5.68
N GLU A 317 14.54 12.31 5.32
CA GLU A 317 15.27 13.13 6.29
C GLU A 317 14.31 14.06 7.06
N LYS A 318 13.29 14.57 6.38
CA LYS A 318 12.26 15.45 6.95
C LYS A 318 10.98 14.68 7.29
N SER A 319 10.19 15.21 8.20
CA SER A 319 8.86 14.69 8.55
C SER A 319 7.96 15.85 9.00
N ASP A 320 6.68 15.62 8.85
CA ASP A 320 5.59 16.48 9.34
C ASP A 320 5.31 16.31 10.83
N ILE A 321 5.79 15.20 11.44
CA ILE A 321 5.60 14.88 12.86
C ILE A 321 6.92 15.04 13.61
N PRO A 322 7.00 15.93 14.62
CA PRO A 322 8.18 16.06 15.48
C PRO A 322 8.56 14.72 16.16
N LEU A 323 9.83 14.51 16.46
CA LEU A 323 10.43 13.32 17.09
C LEU A 323 10.37 12.03 16.25
N THR A 324 9.45 11.92 15.30
CA THR A 324 9.35 10.74 14.43
C THR A 324 10.64 10.48 13.63
N PRO A 325 11.28 11.49 13.01
CA PRO A 325 12.54 11.27 12.29
C PRO A 325 13.63 10.65 13.17
N ASP A 326 13.80 11.15 14.39
CA ASP A 326 14.83 10.66 15.30
C ASP A 326 14.59 9.18 15.67
N CYS A 327 13.34 8.80 15.91
CA CYS A 327 12.94 7.41 16.14
C CYS A 327 13.22 6.54 14.91
N VAL A 328 12.84 7.01 13.71
CA VAL A 328 13.07 6.30 12.45
C VAL A 328 14.57 6.10 12.22
N PHE A 329 15.38 7.15 12.36
CA PHE A 329 16.83 7.08 12.15
C PHE A 329 17.51 6.12 13.12
N TYR A 330 17.10 6.10 14.39
CA TYR A 330 17.58 5.11 15.34
C TYR A 330 17.27 3.67 14.88
N ASN A 331 16.05 3.43 14.39
CA ASN A 331 15.64 2.10 13.93
C ASN A 331 16.40 1.66 12.67
N VAL A 332 16.54 2.53 11.66
CA VAL A 332 17.23 2.19 10.41
C VAL A 332 18.76 2.04 10.62
N HIS A 333 19.36 2.83 11.53
CA HIS A 333 20.74 2.66 11.92
C HIS A 333 20.99 1.26 12.52
N LYS A 334 20.08 0.76 13.36
CA LYS A 334 20.16 -0.62 13.88
C LYS A 334 20.03 -1.67 12.77
N LEU A 335 19.20 -1.43 11.76
CA LEU A 335 19.06 -2.35 10.62
C LEU A 335 20.31 -2.32 9.73
N MET A 336 20.87 -1.15 9.47
CA MET A 336 22.12 -0.97 8.72
C MET A 336 23.26 -1.79 9.31
N LYS A 337 23.42 -1.82 10.65
CA LYS A 337 24.40 -2.68 11.37
C LYS A 337 24.21 -4.18 11.12
N HIS A 338 23.06 -4.58 10.59
CA HIS A 338 22.76 -5.95 10.23
C HIS A 338 22.76 -6.21 8.72
N GLY A 339 23.37 -5.29 7.94
CA GLY A 339 23.57 -5.44 6.50
C GLY A 339 22.40 -4.97 5.62
N VAL A 340 21.47 -4.20 6.17
CA VAL A 340 20.42 -3.52 5.37
C VAL A 340 21.01 -2.26 4.77
N ASP A 341 20.87 -2.05 3.46
CA ASP A 341 21.21 -0.80 2.79
C ASP A 341 20.15 0.27 3.10
N VAL A 342 20.54 1.35 3.73
CA VAL A 342 19.64 2.44 4.12
C VAL A 342 19.95 3.69 3.33
N TRP A 343 18.89 4.29 2.75
CA TRP A 343 18.94 5.53 1.97
C TRP A 343 18.11 6.61 2.67
N ILE A 344 18.69 7.78 2.88
CA ILE A 344 18.03 8.93 3.51
C ILE A 344 17.71 9.95 2.41
N TYR A 345 16.42 10.09 2.09
CA TYR A 345 15.92 10.99 1.05
C TYR A 345 15.90 12.44 1.55
N ARG A 346 16.44 13.39 0.75
CA ARG A 346 16.65 14.80 1.12
C ARG A 346 15.77 15.80 0.38
N ASN A 347 15.21 15.41 -0.77
CA ASN A 347 14.47 16.36 -1.63
C ASN A 347 13.02 16.54 -1.18
N GLY A 348 12.78 16.74 0.13
CA GLY A 348 11.44 16.92 0.70
C GLY A 348 11.03 15.78 1.62
N PHE A 349 9.71 15.54 1.76
CA PHE A 349 9.15 14.48 2.58
C PHE A 349 8.63 13.32 1.72
N HIS A 350 9.27 12.18 1.83
CA HIS A 350 8.88 10.98 1.10
C HIS A 350 7.86 10.17 1.91
N HIS A 351 6.58 10.46 1.72
CA HIS A 351 5.47 9.89 2.48
C HIS A 351 4.93 8.57 1.89
N THR A 352 5.55 8.00 0.87
CA THR A 352 5.15 6.75 0.20
C THR A 352 5.24 5.53 1.11
N LYS A 353 4.29 4.60 0.97
CA LYS A 353 4.22 3.34 1.71
C LYS A 353 4.16 2.18 0.71
N ILE A 354 5.33 1.68 0.34
CA ILE A 354 5.47 0.59 -0.63
C ILE A 354 6.50 -0.45 -0.16
N ILE A 355 6.30 -1.67 -0.58
CA ILE A 355 7.32 -2.71 -0.57
C ILE A 355 7.36 -3.37 -1.96
N MET A 356 8.55 -3.69 -2.43
CA MET A 356 8.79 -4.47 -3.64
C MET A 356 9.60 -5.71 -3.29
N VAL A 357 9.23 -6.86 -3.81
CA VAL A 357 9.91 -8.15 -3.57
C VAL A 357 10.23 -8.81 -4.89
N ASP A 358 11.50 -9.17 -5.07
CA ASP A 358 12.06 -9.98 -6.17
C ASP A 358 11.68 -9.48 -7.57
N GLY A 359 11.39 -8.17 -7.73
CA GLY A 359 11.00 -7.56 -9.00
C GLY A 359 9.66 -8.05 -9.59
N ARG A 360 8.84 -8.75 -8.81
CA ARG A 360 7.59 -9.40 -9.26
C ARG A 360 6.35 -9.03 -8.44
N PHE A 361 6.55 -8.59 -7.23
CA PHE A 361 5.54 -8.32 -6.23
C PHE A 361 5.73 -6.92 -5.66
N CYS A 362 4.66 -6.14 -5.57
CA CYS A 362 4.71 -4.84 -4.94
C CYS A 362 3.38 -4.48 -4.27
N THR A 363 3.41 -3.41 -3.45
CA THR A 363 2.19 -2.85 -2.85
C THR A 363 2.14 -1.34 -2.96
N VAL A 364 0.92 -0.83 -3.00
CA VAL A 364 0.60 0.59 -2.82
C VAL A 364 -0.58 0.68 -1.85
N GLY A 365 -0.47 1.47 -0.79
CA GLY A 365 -1.56 1.55 0.19
C GLY A 365 -1.40 2.63 1.24
N SER A 366 -2.23 2.56 2.26
CA SER A 366 -2.30 3.53 3.34
C SER A 366 -1.39 3.18 4.53
N ALA A 367 -1.04 1.89 4.70
CA ALA A 367 -0.44 1.37 5.91
C ALA A 367 1.01 1.80 6.13
N ASN A 368 1.25 2.48 7.23
CA ASN A 368 2.58 2.77 7.74
C ASN A 368 3.17 1.55 8.47
N LEU A 369 4.49 1.48 8.54
CA LEU A 369 5.20 0.48 9.34
C LEU A 369 5.47 0.97 10.77
N ASN A 370 4.41 1.45 11.41
CA ASN A 370 4.41 1.89 12.81
C ASN A 370 3.37 1.13 13.65
N ALA A 371 3.36 1.37 14.95
CA ALA A 371 2.47 0.67 15.86
C ALA A 371 0.98 0.96 15.59
N ARG A 372 0.65 2.18 15.15
CA ARG A 372 -0.74 2.57 14.86
C ARG A 372 -1.31 1.75 13.71
N SER A 373 -0.66 1.78 12.53
CA SER A 373 -1.12 1.05 11.35
C SER A 373 -1.10 -0.48 11.56
N LEU A 374 -0.11 -0.99 12.32
CA LEU A 374 0.01 -2.43 12.55
C LEU A 374 -0.99 -2.99 13.56
N ASN A 375 -1.49 -2.16 14.51
CA ASN A 375 -2.26 -2.69 15.64
C ASN A 375 -3.61 -2.00 15.88
N PHE A 376 -3.83 -0.76 15.41
CA PHE A 376 -4.97 0.04 15.84
C PHE A 376 -5.86 0.52 14.68
N ASP A 377 -5.30 1.15 13.65
CA ASP A 377 -6.08 1.88 12.66
C ASP A 377 -6.68 0.96 11.57
N TYR A 378 -7.74 1.41 10.91
CA TYR A 378 -8.23 0.82 9.67
C TYR A 378 -7.26 1.20 8.55
N GLU A 379 -6.79 0.24 7.80
CA GLU A 379 -5.80 0.42 6.73
C GLU A 379 -6.14 -0.47 5.54
N GLU A 380 -5.71 -0.07 4.34
CA GLU A 380 -5.75 -0.92 3.17
C GLU A 380 -4.46 -0.84 2.36
N ASN A 381 -4.10 -1.95 1.72
CA ASN A 381 -3.03 -2.01 0.74
C ASN A 381 -3.48 -2.82 -0.48
N ALA A 382 -3.31 -2.26 -1.66
CA ALA A 382 -3.35 -3.03 -2.89
C ALA A 382 -2.04 -3.82 -3.02
N VAL A 383 -2.17 -5.13 -3.13
CA VAL A 383 -1.09 -6.08 -3.43
C VAL A 383 -1.14 -6.35 -4.93
N ILE A 384 -0.04 -6.11 -5.62
CA ILE A 384 0.06 -6.22 -7.07
C ILE A 384 1.15 -7.23 -7.41
N VAL A 385 0.76 -8.32 -8.05
CA VAL A 385 1.68 -9.37 -8.52
C VAL A 385 1.85 -9.15 -10.02
N ASP A 386 2.78 -8.28 -10.37
CA ASP A 386 3.07 -7.92 -11.75
C ASP A 386 4.50 -7.38 -11.91
N PRO A 387 5.36 -8.02 -12.72
CA PRO A 387 6.74 -7.57 -12.92
C PRO A 387 6.84 -6.17 -13.55
N CYS A 388 5.90 -5.80 -14.42
CA CYS A 388 5.93 -4.50 -15.09
C CYS A 388 5.66 -3.37 -14.09
N THR A 389 4.59 -3.47 -13.30
CA THR A 389 4.27 -2.49 -12.24
C THR A 389 5.39 -2.42 -11.19
N THR A 390 5.94 -3.58 -10.79
CA THR A 390 7.06 -3.62 -9.84
C THR A 390 8.30 -2.91 -10.43
N LYS A 391 8.55 -3.05 -11.75
CA LYS A 391 9.64 -2.36 -12.44
C LYS A 391 9.46 -0.85 -12.50
N GLU A 392 8.23 -0.37 -12.65
CA GLU A 392 7.95 1.08 -12.57
C GLU A 392 8.30 1.65 -11.20
N LEU A 393 7.89 0.96 -10.11
CA LEU A 393 8.26 1.35 -8.74
C LEU A 393 9.77 1.24 -8.49
N ASP A 394 10.42 0.22 -9.02
CA ASP A 394 11.87 0.06 -8.94
C ASP A 394 12.60 1.23 -9.62
N THR A 395 12.13 1.63 -10.79
CA THR A 395 12.68 2.79 -11.52
C THR A 395 12.51 4.09 -10.73
N MET A 396 11.36 4.27 -10.07
CA MET A 396 11.14 5.39 -9.15
C MET A 396 12.12 5.34 -7.97
N PHE A 397 12.27 4.20 -7.33
CA PHE A 397 13.19 4.02 -6.19
C PHE A 397 14.63 4.37 -6.56
N GLU A 398 15.12 3.89 -7.73
CA GLU A 398 16.47 4.17 -8.20
C GLU A 398 16.66 5.66 -8.59
N ARG A 399 15.61 6.32 -9.10
CA ARG A 399 15.62 7.78 -9.31
C ARG A 399 15.72 8.53 -7.98
N ASP A 400 14.98 8.11 -6.97
CA ASP A 400 14.93 8.78 -5.67
C ASP A 400 16.22 8.57 -4.86
N LYS A 401 16.96 7.49 -5.10
CA LYS A 401 18.32 7.31 -4.58
C LYS A 401 19.28 8.41 -5.00
N LYS A 402 19.10 9.03 -6.18
CA LYS A 402 19.92 10.16 -6.64
C LYS A 402 19.75 11.42 -5.77
N HIS A 403 18.63 11.51 -5.06
CA HIS A 403 18.32 12.57 -4.11
C HIS A 403 18.47 12.12 -2.64
N SER A 404 19.16 11.01 -2.44
CA SER A 404 19.39 10.39 -1.14
C SER A 404 20.88 10.20 -0.88
N PHE A 405 21.26 10.11 0.38
CA PHE A 405 22.59 9.59 0.74
C PHE A 405 22.45 8.21 1.38
N LYS A 406 23.46 7.38 1.17
CA LYS A 406 23.54 6.07 1.81
C LYS A 406 24.03 6.22 3.24
N LEU A 407 23.32 5.66 4.20
CA LEU A 407 23.72 5.66 5.60
C LEU A 407 24.82 4.61 5.81
N THR A 408 25.97 5.06 6.35
CA THR A 408 27.06 4.22 6.86
C THR A 408 27.36 4.59 8.31
N GLU A 409 28.24 3.87 8.99
CA GLU A 409 28.65 4.24 10.38
C GLU A 409 29.34 5.61 10.40
N GLU A 410 30.21 5.87 9.44
CA GLU A 410 30.93 7.14 9.32
C GLU A 410 29.93 8.29 9.11
N VAL A 411 29.00 8.13 8.15
CA VAL A 411 27.94 9.12 7.88
C VAL A 411 27.06 9.30 9.10
N TRP A 412 26.71 8.22 9.81
CA TRP A 412 25.90 8.31 11.03
C TRP A 412 26.58 9.14 12.10
N ASP A 413 27.88 8.93 12.32
CA ASP A 413 28.67 9.62 13.36
C ASP A 413 28.87 11.11 13.03
N GLU A 414 29.02 11.46 11.76
CA GLU A 414 29.13 12.84 11.30
C GLU A 414 27.77 13.57 11.30
N TRP A 415 26.70 12.87 10.85
CA TRP A 415 25.37 13.46 10.64
C TRP A 415 24.60 13.68 11.94
N ARG A 416 24.78 12.80 12.95
CA ARG A 416 23.97 12.81 14.17
C ARG A 416 24.81 13.14 15.41
N THR A 417 24.45 14.24 16.08
CA THR A 417 25.09 14.60 17.37
C THR A 417 24.77 13.57 18.47
N PRO A 418 25.58 13.49 19.55
CA PRO A 418 25.28 12.61 20.69
C PRO A 418 23.88 12.86 21.30
N TRP A 419 23.44 14.10 21.33
CA TRP A 419 22.10 14.47 21.79
C TRP A 419 21.01 13.91 20.90
N GLN A 420 21.12 14.06 19.58
CA GLN A 420 20.17 13.51 18.63
C GLN A 420 20.12 11.98 18.65
N LYS A 421 21.26 11.31 18.88
CA LYS A 421 21.34 9.86 19.09
C LYS A 421 20.59 9.44 20.35
N PHE A 422 20.72 10.20 21.43
CA PHE A 422 19.97 9.99 22.68
C PHE A 422 18.46 10.21 22.49
N VAL A 423 18.07 11.31 21.83
CA VAL A 423 16.65 11.58 21.51
C VAL A 423 16.05 10.45 20.69
N GLY A 424 16.75 9.95 19.68
CA GLY A 424 16.30 8.82 18.85
C GLY A 424 16.12 7.53 19.66
N TRP A 425 17.05 7.23 20.57
CA TRP A 425 16.93 6.10 21.50
C TRP A 425 15.72 6.27 22.42
N PHE A 426 15.52 7.44 23.00
CA PHE A 426 14.38 7.72 23.87
C PHE A 426 13.06 7.66 23.12
N ALA A 427 12.96 8.29 21.93
CA ALA A 427 11.79 8.23 21.06
C ALA A 427 11.45 6.79 20.66
N HIS A 428 12.46 5.93 20.45
CA HIS A 428 12.25 4.51 20.18
C HIS A 428 11.55 3.76 21.33
N LEU A 429 11.75 4.16 22.58
CA LEU A 429 11.01 3.57 23.72
C LEU A 429 9.51 3.94 23.66
N LEU A 430 9.19 5.07 23.05
CA LEU A 430 7.81 5.54 22.85
C LEU A 430 7.19 5.01 21.53
N ALA A 431 7.96 4.30 20.70
CA ALA A 431 7.49 3.78 19.41
C ALA A 431 6.16 2.98 19.45
N PRO A 432 5.79 2.27 20.53
CA PRO A 432 4.48 1.63 20.62
C PRO A 432 3.28 2.60 20.62
N PHE A 433 3.54 3.90 20.84
CA PHE A 433 2.53 4.96 20.91
C PHE A 433 2.61 5.97 19.73
N LEU A 434 3.65 5.85 18.88
CA LEU A 434 3.91 6.69 17.72
C LEU A 434 3.33 6.12 16.41
#